data_74843a7adc4053d1a181f0f0ea34d62c
#
_entry.id   74843a7adc4053d1a181f0f0ea34d62c
#
_cell.length_a   1.000
_cell.length_b   1.000
_cell.length_c   1.000
_cell.angle_alpha   90.00
_cell.angle_beta   90.00
_cell.angle_gamma   90.00
#
_symmetry.space_group_name_H-M   'P 1'
#
loop_
_entity.id
_entity.type
_entity.pdbx_description
1 polymer ?
#
loop_
_entity_poly.entity_id
_entity_poly.type
_entity_poly.pdbx_seq_one_letter_code
_entity_poly.pdbx_strand_id
1 'polypeptide(L)'
;VTATLVDSNVLIDVLGKDPDWAGRSKSAIRTFGATGPLVINEVIYAEVSVGYDDTDQLDHDLSIDDFQREHTPWPAAFLAGKAFVEYRRRGGPRRSPLPDFFIGAHAAVAGLRLLTRDPVRYRTYFPTVELIAPG
;
A
#
# COMPACT_ATOMS: atom_id res chain seq x y z
N VAL A 1 12.40 15.67 0.49
CA VAL A 1 12.24 14.29 0.98
C VAL A 1 10.78 13.89 0.81
N THR A 2 10.53 12.88 0.01
CA THR A 2 9.17 12.42 -0.28
C THR A 2 8.95 11.05 0.35
N ALA A 3 7.93 10.94 1.18
CA ALA A 3 7.56 9.67 1.79
C ALA A 3 6.71 8.84 0.82
N THR A 4 6.89 7.54 0.88
CA THR A 4 6.21 6.59 -0.01
C THR A 4 5.48 5.54 0.81
N LEU A 5 4.16 5.44 0.59
CA LEU A 5 3.35 4.35 1.14
C LEU A 5 3.55 3.13 0.25
N VAL A 6 3.88 1.98 0.85
CA VAL A 6 4.19 0.77 0.09
C VAL A 6 3.01 -0.18 0.18
N ASP A 7 2.37 -0.45 -0.96
CA ASP A 7 1.22 -1.34 -1.02
C ASP A 7 1.61 -2.77 -0.64
N SER A 8 0.68 -3.49 -0.06
CA SER A 8 0.91 -4.86 0.40
C SER A 8 1.38 -5.79 -0.71
N ASN A 9 0.88 -5.62 -1.94
CA ASN A 9 1.28 -6.49 -3.05
C ASN A 9 2.78 -6.43 -3.32
N VAL A 10 3.40 -5.27 -3.17
CA VAL A 10 4.84 -5.10 -3.35
C VAL A 10 5.61 -5.83 -2.24
N LEU A 11 5.15 -5.69 -1.00
CA LEU A 11 5.78 -6.36 0.14
C LEU A 11 5.62 -7.87 0.08
N ILE A 12 4.44 -8.34 -0.29
CA ILE A 12 4.16 -9.77 -0.43
C ILE A 12 5.05 -10.39 -1.51
N ASP A 13 5.29 -9.69 -2.61
CA ASP A 13 6.20 -10.16 -3.65
C ASP A 13 7.60 -10.44 -3.11
N VAL A 14 8.12 -9.51 -2.32
CA VAL A 14 9.49 -9.61 -1.80
C VAL A 14 9.57 -10.67 -0.71
N LEU A 15 8.64 -10.63 0.25
CA LEU A 15 8.67 -11.52 1.41
C LEU A 15 8.29 -12.96 1.04
N GLY A 16 7.38 -13.12 0.07
CA GLY A 16 6.98 -14.42 -0.46
C GLY A 16 7.87 -14.93 -1.58
N LYS A 17 8.88 -14.17 -1.96
CA LYS A 17 9.85 -14.53 -3.01
C LYS A 17 9.18 -14.89 -4.33
N ASP A 18 8.22 -14.05 -4.78
CA ASP A 18 7.52 -14.24 -6.04
C ASP A 18 8.55 -14.33 -7.19
N PRO A 19 8.50 -15.39 -8.03
CA PRO A 19 9.53 -15.60 -9.05
C PRO A 19 9.56 -14.53 -10.13
N ASP A 20 8.42 -13.86 -10.39
CA ASP A 20 8.34 -12.86 -11.45
C ASP A 20 8.54 -11.43 -10.93
N TRP A 21 8.12 -11.16 -9.69
CA TRP A 21 8.05 -9.80 -9.17
C TRP A 21 8.99 -9.46 -8.02
N ALA A 22 9.51 -10.48 -7.31
CA ALA A 22 10.34 -10.21 -6.12
C ALA A 22 11.51 -9.27 -6.42
N GLY A 23 12.22 -9.51 -7.52
CA GLY A 23 13.36 -8.68 -7.90
C GLY A 23 13.00 -7.26 -8.25
N ARG A 24 11.93 -7.07 -9.02
CA ARG A 24 11.45 -5.74 -9.42
C ARG A 24 10.93 -4.96 -8.22
N SER A 25 10.15 -5.61 -7.38
CA SER A 25 9.58 -4.99 -6.19
C SER A 25 10.67 -4.62 -5.18
N LYS A 26 11.66 -5.49 -4.99
CA LYS A 26 12.80 -5.21 -4.12
C LYS A 26 13.61 -4.01 -4.63
N SER A 27 13.82 -3.95 -5.93
CA SER A 27 14.54 -2.83 -6.56
C SER A 27 13.78 -1.51 -6.37
N ALA A 28 12.45 -1.53 -6.52
CA ALA A 28 11.62 -0.35 -6.33
C ALA A 28 11.67 0.13 -4.86
N ILE A 29 11.56 -0.80 -3.91
CA ILE A 29 11.68 -0.47 -2.48
C ILE A 29 13.02 0.22 -2.20
N ARG A 30 14.09 -0.33 -2.74
CA ARG A 30 15.43 0.23 -2.56
C ARG A 30 15.55 1.62 -3.16
N THR A 31 15.04 1.79 -4.38
CA THR A 31 15.10 3.07 -5.11
C THR A 31 14.34 4.15 -4.35
N PHE A 32 13.11 3.89 -3.97
CA PHE A 32 12.27 4.90 -3.33
C PHE A 32 12.60 5.10 -1.86
N GLY A 33 13.11 4.06 -1.21
CA GLY A 33 13.65 4.18 0.15
C GLY A 33 14.86 5.09 0.25
N ALA A 34 15.60 5.23 -0.84
CA ALA A 34 16.75 6.14 -0.88
C ALA A 34 16.34 7.61 -0.97
N THR A 35 15.11 7.91 -1.39
CA THR A 35 14.63 9.29 -1.57
C THR A 35 13.78 9.80 -0.41
N GLY A 36 13.41 8.95 0.51
CA GLY A 36 12.61 9.34 1.68
C GLY A 36 12.08 8.13 2.42
N PRO A 37 11.29 8.36 3.50
CA PRO A 37 10.78 7.26 4.30
C PRO A 37 9.84 6.35 3.51
N LEU A 38 9.92 5.06 3.78
CA LEU A 38 8.91 4.11 3.35
C LEU A 38 7.92 3.93 4.49
N VAL A 39 6.63 3.99 4.16
CA VAL A 39 5.55 3.99 5.15
C VAL A 39 4.63 2.80 4.91
N ILE A 40 4.17 2.18 5.99
CA ILE A 40 3.09 1.19 5.96
C ILE A 40 2.03 1.59 6.98
N ASN A 41 0.80 1.15 6.75
CA ASN A 41 -0.28 1.36 7.72
C ASN A 41 -0.80 0.01 8.23
N GLU A 42 -1.78 0.06 9.12
CA GLU A 42 -2.36 -1.16 9.72
C GLU A 42 -3.06 -2.07 8.71
N VAL A 43 -3.63 -1.49 7.65
CA VAL A 43 -4.29 -2.28 6.60
C VAL A 43 -3.26 -3.08 5.82
N ILE A 44 -2.17 -2.43 5.43
CA ILE A 44 -1.05 -3.08 4.72
C ILE A 44 -0.45 -4.16 5.61
N TYR A 45 -0.20 -3.84 6.88
CA TYR A 45 0.32 -4.79 7.85
C TYR A 45 -0.59 -6.02 7.97
N ALA A 46 -1.90 -5.79 8.06
CA ALA A 46 -2.87 -6.88 8.15
C ALA A 46 -2.82 -7.79 6.92
N GLU A 47 -2.74 -7.20 5.73
CA GLU A 47 -2.69 -7.98 4.50
C GLU A 47 -1.42 -8.83 4.40
N VAL A 48 -0.28 -8.27 4.79
CA VAL A 48 0.99 -9.00 4.81
C VAL A 48 0.98 -10.10 5.87
N SER A 49 0.33 -9.84 7.00
CA SER A 49 0.29 -10.80 8.13
C SER A 49 -0.37 -12.14 7.77
N VAL A 50 -1.18 -12.17 6.72
CA VAL A 50 -1.85 -13.40 6.28
C VAL A 50 -0.84 -14.53 6.01
N GLY A 51 0.37 -14.19 5.58
CA GLY A 51 1.41 -15.16 5.28
C GLY A 51 2.31 -15.51 6.48
N TYR A 52 1.98 -15.05 7.69
CA TYR A 52 2.83 -15.22 8.87
C TYR A 52 2.07 -15.90 10.01
N ASP A 53 2.79 -16.71 10.79
CA ASP A 53 2.22 -17.41 11.93
C ASP A 53 2.41 -16.64 13.25
N ASP A 54 3.38 -15.74 13.33
CA ASP A 54 3.60 -14.97 14.54
C ASP A 54 4.07 -13.55 14.24
N THR A 55 3.80 -12.67 15.22
CA THR A 55 4.09 -11.25 15.13
C THR A 55 5.59 -10.96 15.10
N ASP A 56 6.37 -11.72 15.84
CA ASP A 56 7.81 -11.46 15.95
C ASP A 56 8.51 -11.63 14.62
N GLN A 57 8.14 -12.65 13.86
CA GLN A 57 8.72 -12.87 12.54
C GLN A 57 8.31 -11.77 11.57
N LEU A 58 7.05 -11.39 11.61
CA LEU A 58 6.56 -10.30 10.75
C LEU A 58 7.25 -8.98 11.10
N ASP A 59 7.38 -8.66 12.38
CA ASP A 59 8.05 -7.43 12.81
C ASP A 59 9.54 -7.43 12.51
N HIS A 60 10.15 -8.61 12.44
CA HIS A 60 11.53 -8.74 11.98
C HIS A 60 11.63 -8.41 10.49
N ASP A 61 10.74 -8.96 9.68
CA ASP A 61 10.77 -8.79 8.22
C ASP A 61 10.30 -7.40 7.79
N LEU A 62 9.31 -6.83 8.51
CA LEU A 62 8.86 -5.45 8.31
C LEU A 62 9.37 -4.57 9.45
N SER A 63 10.69 -4.48 9.55
CA SER A 63 11.33 -3.73 10.63
C SER A 63 10.89 -2.27 10.65
N ILE A 64 10.65 -1.77 11.84
CA ILE A 64 10.29 -0.37 12.08
C ILE A 64 11.40 0.57 11.60
N ASP A 65 12.64 0.08 11.54
CA ASP A 65 13.77 0.85 11.04
C ASP A 65 13.73 1.05 9.53
N ASP A 66 13.12 0.11 8.81
CA ASP A 66 13.02 0.16 7.35
C ASP A 66 11.68 0.73 6.88
N PHE A 67 10.61 0.48 7.63
CA PHE A 67 9.26 0.92 7.28
C PHE A 67 8.62 1.65 8.46
N GLN A 68 8.36 2.93 8.28
CA GLN A 68 7.65 3.70 9.30
C GLN A 68 6.19 3.28 9.34
N ARG A 69 5.64 3.20 10.53
CA ARG A 69 4.24 2.84 10.72
C ARG A 69 3.41 4.07 11.00
N GLU A 70 2.39 4.30 10.17
CA GLU A 70 1.46 5.40 10.35
C GLU A 70 0.04 4.83 10.28
N HIS A 71 -0.78 5.17 11.29
CA HIS A 71 -2.18 4.77 11.26
C HIS A 71 -2.92 5.51 10.17
N THR A 72 -3.91 4.85 9.58
CA THR A 72 -4.80 5.49 8.62
C THR A 72 -5.50 6.67 9.29
N PRO A 73 -5.34 7.89 8.78
CA PRO A 73 -6.04 9.06 9.35
C PRO A 73 -7.56 8.90 9.22
N TRP A 74 -8.30 9.41 10.21
CA TRP A 74 -9.76 9.36 10.15
C TRP A 74 -10.33 9.99 8.87
N PRO A 75 -9.83 11.15 8.39
CA PRO A 75 -10.29 11.69 7.10
C PRO A 75 -10.07 10.74 5.94
N ALA A 76 -9.01 9.94 5.97
CA ALA A 76 -8.75 8.94 4.94
C ALA A 76 -9.76 7.81 5.00
N ALA A 77 -10.16 7.39 6.21
CA ALA A 77 -11.19 6.37 6.36
C ALA A 77 -12.53 6.84 5.76
N PHE A 78 -12.88 8.10 5.99
CA PHE A 78 -14.08 8.69 5.41
C PHE A 78 -13.99 8.71 3.88
N LEU A 79 -12.88 9.17 3.34
CA LEU A 79 -12.64 9.21 1.90
C LEU A 79 -12.71 7.81 1.28
N ALA A 80 -12.15 6.80 1.97
CA ALA A 80 -12.22 5.41 1.53
C ALA A 80 -13.66 4.93 1.39
N GLY A 81 -14.50 5.28 2.37
CA GLY A 81 -15.93 4.95 2.33
C GLY A 81 -16.64 5.59 1.15
N LYS A 82 -16.32 6.86 0.86
CA LYS A 82 -16.92 7.56 -0.28
C LYS A 82 -16.46 6.98 -1.62
N ALA A 83 -15.20 6.62 -1.74
CA ALA A 83 -14.67 5.96 -2.93
C ALA A 83 -15.34 4.60 -3.14
N PHE A 84 -15.59 3.86 -2.07
CA PHE A 84 -16.27 2.58 -2.14
C PHE A 84 -17.71 2.74 -2.64
N VAL A 85 -18.44 3.76 -2.17
CA VAL A 85 -19.78 4.07 -2.66
C VAL A 85 -19.77 4.33 -4.17
N GLU A 86 -18.81 5.14 -4.64
CA GLU A 86 -18.68 5.43 -6.06
C GLU A 86 -18.35 4.18 -6.87
N TYR A 87 -17.45 3.34 -6.35
CA TYR A 87 -17.09 2.07 -6.95
C TYR A 87 -18.34 1.18 -7.13
N ARG A 88 -19.20 1.11 -6.12
CA ARG A 88 -20.42 0.35 -6.17
C ARG A 88 -21.43 0.93 -7.18
N ARG A 89 -21.54 2.24 -7.25
CA ARG A 89 -22.40 2.93 -8.23
C ARG A 89 -22.00 2.63 -9.66
N ARG A 90 -20.69 2.44 -9.90
CA ARG A 90 -20.18 2.11 -11.22
C ARG A 90 -20.29 0.62 -11.54
N GLY A 91 -21.00 -0.14 -10.71
CA GLY A 91 -21.22 -1.56 -10.92
C GLY A 91 -20.13 -2.46 -10.37
N GLY A 92 -19.28 -1.95 -9.49
CA GLY A 92 -18.24 -2.76 -8.87
C GLY A 92 -18.81 -3.87 -8.02
N PRO A 93 -18.22 -5.08 -8.06
CA PRO A 93 -18.73 -6.21 -7.29
C PRO A 93 -18.58 -5.98 -5.78
N ARG A 94 -19.43 -6.67 -5.00
CA ARG A 94 -19.39 -6.56 -3.56
C ARG A 94 -18.07 -6.98 -2.95
N ARG A 95 -17.45 -7.96 -3.54
CA ARG A 95 -16.12 -8.36 -3.16
C ARG A 95 -15.22 -7.28 -3.50
N SER A 96 -14.78 -6.60 -2.57
CA SER A 96 -14.22 -5.52 -2.96
C SER A 96 -13.01 -5.16 -2.40
N PRO A 97 -12.31 -4.30 -3.09
CA PRO A 97 -11.05 -3.73 -2.70
C PRO A 97 -11.18 -2.68 -1.60
N LEU A 98 -12.10 -2.80 -0.64
CA LEU A 98 -12.19 -1.82 0.45
C LEU A 98 -10.83 -1.58 1.13
N PRO A 99 -10.01 -2.62 1.40
CA PRO A 99 -8.64 -2.37 1.89
C PRO A 99 -7.83 -1.48 0.96
N ASP A 100 -7.96 -1.66 -0.35
CA ASP A 100 -7.25 -0.82 -1.32
C ASP A 100 -7.72 0.63 -1.24
N PHE A 101 -9.00 0.86 -0.98
CA PHE A 101 -9.51 2.22 -0.81
C PHE A 101 -8.95 2.90 0.43
N PHE A 102 -8.73 2.15 1.52
CA PHE A 102 -8.04 2.69 2.69
C PHE A 102 -6.61 3.10 2.34
N ILE A 103 -5.92 2.28 1.57
CA ILE A 103 -4.54 2.54 1.18
C ILE A 103 -4.46 3.78 0.27
N GLY A 104 -5.30 3.83 -0.76
CA GLY A 104 -5.33 4.98 -1.68
C GLY A 104 -5.73 6.27 -0.99
N ALA A 105 -6.73 6.21 -0.11
CA ALA A 105 -7.18 7.36 0.64
C ALA A 105 -6.12 7.87 1.62
N HIS A 106 -5.39 6.97 2.26
CA HIS A 106 -4.29 7.35 3.15
C HIS A 106 -3.23 8.13 2.37
N ALA A 107 -2.83 7.62 1.22
CA ALA A 107 -1.85 8.31 0.37
C ALA A 107 -2.35 9.69 -0.04
N ALA A 108 -3.64 9.80 -0.42
CA ALA A 108 -4.22 11.06 -0.85
C ALA A 108 -4.26 12.10 0.27
N VAL A 109 -4.74 11.71 1.45
CA VAL A 109 -4.89 12.62 2.58
C VAL A 109 -3.55 13.05 3.17
N ALA A 110 -2.59 12.13 3.25
CA ALA A 110 -1.28 12.40 3.85
C ALA A 110 -0.25 12.92 2.85
N GLY A 111 -0.60 13.04 1.57
CA GLY A 111 0.33 13.51 0.54
C GLY A 111 1.49 12.56 0.29
N LEU A 112 1.25 11.25 0.38
CA LEU A 112 2.27 10.25 0.16
C LEU A 112 2.23 9.76 -1.29
N ARG A 113 3.39 9.41 -1.84
CA ARG A 113 3.42 8.60 -3.07
C ARG A 113 2.95 7.20 -2.71
N LEU A 114 2.42 6.49 -3.69
CA LEU A 114 1.99 5.10 -3.49
C LEU A 114 2.76 4.18 -4.44
N LEU A 115 3.54 3.28 -3.88
CA LEU A 115 4.22 2.24 -4.63
C LEU A 115 3.34 1.00 -4.67
N THR A 116 2.87 0.63 -5.87
CA THR A 116 1.92 -0.47 -6.05
C THR A 116 2.13 -1.17 -7.38
N ARG A 117 1.78 -2.47 -7.44
CA ARG A 117 1.73 -3.20 -8.71
C ARG A 117 0.50 -2.89 -9.54
N ASP A 118 -0.53 -2.30 -8.93
CA ASP A 118 -1.82 -2.05 -9.59
C ASP A 118 -2.17 -0.57 -9.65
N PRO A 119 -1.37 0.26 -10.35
CA PRO A 119 -1.61 1.70 -10.36
C PRO A 119 -2.95 2.09 -10.98
N VAL A 120 -3.45 1.31 -11.94
CA VAL A 120 -4.72 1.61 -12.61
C VAL A 120 -5.88 1.63 -11.62
N ARG A 121 -5.89 0.69 -10.67
CA ARG A 121 -6.94 0.59 -9.66
C ARG A 121 -7.04 1.87 -8.82
N TYR A 122 -5.89 2.43 -8.44
CA TYR A 122 -5.86 3.63 -7.60
C TYR A 122 -6.12 4.91 -8.41
N ARG A 123 -5.67 4.94 -9.65
CA ARG A 123 -5.77 6.15 -10.50
C ARG A 123 -7.20 6.62 -10.66
N THR A 124 -8.13 5.69 -10.78
CA THR A 124 -9.54 6.01 -11.01
C THR A 124 -10.17 6.75 -9.83
N TYR A 125 -9.87 6.32 -8.60
CA TYR A 125 -10.55 6.85 -7.40
C TYR A 125 -9.71 7.84 -6.62
N PHE A 126 -8.40 7.87 -6.86
CA PHE A 126 -7.48 8.76 -6.14
C PHE A 126 -6.55 9.44 -7.14
N PRO A 127 -7.12 10.30 -8.02
CA PRO A 127 -6.33 10.87 -9.12
C PRO A 127 -5.23 11.84 -8.68
N THR A 128 -5.28 12.32 -7.42
CA THR A 128 -4.24 13.22 -6.92
C THR A 128 -3.01 12.51 -6.40
N VAL A 129 -3.07 11.18 -6.22
CA VAL A 129 -1.95 10.42 -5.68
C VAL A 129 -0.91 10.16 -6.76
N GLU A 130 0.34 10.43 -6.46
CA GLU A 130 1.45 10.04 -7.33
C GLU A 130 1.66 8.54 -7.19
N LEU A 131 1.48 7.82 -8.31
CA LEU A 131 1.58 6.36 -8.34
C LEU A 131 2.90 5.94 -8.96
N ILE A 132 3.56 4.96 -8.32
CA ILE A 132 4.81 4.39 -8.80
C ILE A 132 4.63 2.87 -8.85
N ALA A 133 5.10 2.26 -9.93
CA ALA A 133 5.01 0.81 -10.08
C ALA A 133 6.41 0.21 -10.20
N PRO A 134 6.62 -1.03 -9.68
CA PRO A 134 7.86 -1.75 -9.94
C PRO A 134 7.98 -2.01 -11.43
N GLY A 135 9.17 -1.75 -11.96
CA GLY A 135 9.35 -1.84 -13.41
C GLY A 135 10.71 -2.34 -13.85
#